data_dd9833696314d02600ace2065be2a746
#
_entry.id   dd9833696314d02600ace2065be2a746
#
_cell.length_a   1.000
_cell.length_b   1.000
_cell.length_c   1.000
_cell.angle_alpha   90.00
_cell.angle_beta   90.00
_cell.angle_gamma   90.00
#
_symmetry.space_group_name_H-M   'P 1'
#
loop_
_entity.id
_entity.type
_entity.pdbx_description
1 polymer ?
#
loop_
_entity_poly.entity_id
_entity_poly.type
_entity_poly.pdbx_seq_one_letter_code
_entity_poly.pdbx_strand_id
1 'polypeptide(L)'
;MLRWRGRILLCRQEKPGKEYWLLPGGGVKVGESLLDALERELAEEIGLGYEIPVGGPIALADSISPGSSPASKHVVQIIFAGDLSEHSLEEVASIDDAVRGHRLFAPEELADVVVHPPIQHFLRTWEPGDPTVYLGSLWIP
;
A
#
# COMPACT_ATOMS: atom_id res chain seq x y z
N MET A 1 2.28 0.31 3.95
CA MET A 1 3.19 -0.77 3.46
C MET A 1 3.33 -1.82 4.55
N LEU A 2 2.82 -3.02 4.31
CA LEU A 2 2.98 -4.16 5.23
C LEU A 2 4.11 -5.06 4.74
N ARG A 3 5.02 -5.41 5.64
CA ARG A 3 6.16 -6.28 5.35
C ARG A 3 6.10 -7.55 6.19
N TRP A 4 6.47 -8.66 5.59
CA TRP A 4 6.68 -9.93 6.26
C TRP A 4 8.00 -10.56 5.80
N ARG A 5 8.97 -10.64 6.71
CA ARG A 5 10.30 -11.20 6.42
C ARG A 5 10.91 -10.65 5.12
N GLY A 6 10.84 -9.32 4.94
CA GLY A 6 11.35 -8.62 3.78
C GLY A 6 10.43 -8.60 2.55
N ARG A 7 9.35 -9.37 2.53
CA ARG A 7 8.34 -9.33 1.47
C ARG A 7 7.32 -8.23 1.73
N ILE A 8 6.73 -7.68 0.68
CA ILE A 8 5.79 -6.56 0.72
C ILE A 8 4.43 -7.02 0.24
N LEU A 9 3.39 -6.77 1.04
CA LEU A 9 2.01 -7.08 0.69
C LEU A 9 1.44 -6.01 -0.24
N LEU A 10 0.93 -6.45 -1.40
CA LEU A 10 0.18 -5.62 -2.33
C LEU A 10 -1.18 -6.26 -2.64
N CYS A 11 -2.14 -5.39 -2.96
CA CYS A 11 -3.48 -5.77 -3.38
C CYS A 11 -3.61 -5.57 -4.89
N ARG A 12 -4.13 -6.56 -5.59
CA ARG A 12 -4.37 -6.52 -7.03
C ARG A 12 -5.64 -5.72 -7.33
N GLN A 13 -5.55 -4.87 -8.32
CA GLN A 13 -6.71 -4.20 -8.92
C GLN A 13 -6.73 -4.41 -10.42
N GLU A 14 -7.87 -4.85 -10.93
CA GLU A 14 -8.10 -5.03 -12.35
C GLU A 14 -9.00 -3.91 -12.89
N LYS A 15 -8.61 -3.37 -14.03
CA LYS A 15 -9.45 -2.52 -14.88
C LYS A 15 -9.43 -3.10 -16.30
N PRO A 16 -10.43 -2.83 -17.12
CA PRO A 16 -10.45 -3.32 -18.50
C PRO A 16 -9.12 -3.07 -19.22
N GLY A 17 -8.39 -4.16 -19.55
CA GLY A 17 -7.11 -4.12 -20.24
C GLY A 17 -5.89 -3.74 -19.38
N LYS A 18 -6.03 -3.59 -18.05
CA LYS A 18 -4.91 -3.24 -17.15
C LYS A 18 -5.01 -3.99 -15.83
N GLU A 19 -3.90 -4.57 -15.39
CA GLU A 19 -3.70 -5.05 -14.03
C GLU A 19 -2.65 -4.19 -13.35
N TYR A 20 -2.90 -3.80 -12.10
CA TYR A 20 -1.92 -3.09 -11.28
C TYR A 20 -2.10 -3.43 -9.81
N TRP A 21 -1.06 -3.16 -9.05
CA TRP A 21 -0.95 -3.48 -7.64
C TRP A 21 -0.91 -2.21 -6.80
N LEU A 22 -1.51 -2.26 -5.61
CA LEU A 22 -1.62 -1.14 -4.68
C LEU A 22 -1.14 -1.57 -3.31
N LEU A 23 -0.68 -0.61 -2.52
CA LEU A 23 -0.61 -0.82 -1.08
C LEU A 23 -2.04 -0.98 -0.51
N PRO A 24 -2.25 -1.89 0.46
CA PRO A 24 -3.53 -1.96 1.16
C PRO A 24 -3.82 -0.64 1.87
N GLY A 25 -5.08 -0.24 1.87
CA GLY A 25 -5.55 1.00 2.46
C GLY A 25 -6.67 1.65 1.65
N GLY A 26 -7.16 2.78 2.12
CA GLY A 26 -8.27 3.49 1.48
C GLY A 26 -8.43 4.92 1.96
N GLY A 27 -9.60 5.48 1.71
CA GLY A 27 -9.90 6.86 2.02
C GLY A 27 -10.25 7.10 3.50
N VAL A 28 -9.87 8.26 4.01
CA VAL A 28 -10.22 8.71 5.36
C VAL A 28 -11.66 9.22 5.36
N LYS A 29 -12.49 8.73 6.28
CA LYS A 29 -13.86 9.22 6.48
C LYS A 29 -13.86 10.39 7.46
N VAL A 30 -14.89 11.23 7.36
CA VAL A 30 -15.07 12.36 8.31
C VAL A 30 -15.14 11.81 9.74
N GLY A 31 -14.32 12.35 10.61
CA GLY A 31 -14.25 11.98 12.03
C GLY A 31 -13.24 10.87 12.35
N GLU A 32 -12.62 10.25 11.35
CA GLU A 32 -11.51 9.30 11.55
C GLU A 32 -10.17 10.03 11.62
N SER A 33 -9.28 9.57 12.51
CA SER A 33 -7.87 9.86 12.37
C SER A 33 -7.25 9.04 11.22
N LEU A 34 -6.04 9.37 10.80
CA LEU A 34 -5.34 8.58 9.77
C LEU A 34 -5.14 7.13 10.21
N LEU A 35 -4.86 6.89 11.49
CA LEU A 35 -4.67 5.55 12.02
C LEU A 35 -5.99 4.78 12.14
N ASP A 36 -7.08 5.43 12.54
CA ASP A 36 -8.41 4.81 12.57
C ASP A 36 -8.83 4.36 11.16
N ALA A 37 -8.61 5.22 10.16
CA ALA A 37 -8.88 4.88 8.77
C ALA A 37 -8.03 3.68 8.30
N LEU A 38 -6.75 3.66 8.65
CA LEU A 38 -5.85 2.57 8.29
C LEU A 38 -6.28 1.24 8.94
N GLU A 39 -6.59 1.24 10.23
CA GLU A 39 -7.09 0.06 10.94
C GLU A 39 -8.37 -0.49 10.30
N ARG A 40 -9.32 0.39 10.00
CA ARG A 40 -10.58 0.00 9.35
C ARG A 40 -10.33 -0.61 7.97
N GLU A 41 -9.53 0.03 7.13
CA GLU A 41 -9.24 -0.47 5.78
C GLU A 41 -8.49 -1.81 5.83
N LEU A 42 -7.51 -1.97 6.70
CA LEU A 42 -6.80 -3.23 6.85
C LEU A 42 -7.71 -4.35 7.37
N ALA A 43 -8.63 -4.04 8.29
CA ALA A 43 -9.61 -5.00 8.76
C ALA A 43 -10.58 -5.42 7.65
N GLU A 44 -11.05 -4.47 6.84
CA GLU A 44 -11.97 -4.72 5.73
C GLU A 44 -11.31 -5.50 4.58
N GLU A 45 -10.07 -5.15 4.21
CA GLU A 45 -9.39 -5.74 3.06
C GLU A 45 -8.71 -7.07 3.37
N ILE A 46 -8.04 -7.18 4.51
CA ILE A 46 -7.16 -8.33 4.81
C ILE A 46 -7.44 -8.99 6.16
N GLY A 47 -8.45 -8.53 6.90
CA GLY A 47 -8.80 -9.07 8.22
C GLY A 47 -7.82 -8.73 9.34
N LEU A 48 -6.89 -7.81 9.09
CA LEU A 48 -5.92 -7.28 10.06
C LEU A 48 -6.17 -5.78 10.27
N GLY A 49 -5.74 -5.23 11.36
CA GLY A 49 -5.86 -3.78 11.61
C GLY A 49 -5.19 -3.41 12.92
N TYR A 50 -5.92 -3.54 14.00
CA TYR A 50 -5.48 -3.15 15.34
C TYR A 50 -4.32 -3.99 15.90
N GLU A 51 -4.00 -5.12 15.31
CA GLU A 51 -2.92 -6.02 15.74
C GLU A 51 -1.54 -5.62 15.20
N ILE A 52 -1.47 -4.63 14.30
CA ILE A 52 -0.23 -4.23 13.66
C ILE A 52 0.23 -2.89 14.24
N PRO A 53 1.34 -2.87 14.97
CA PRO A 53 1.94 -1.61 15.42
C PRO A 53 2.37 -0.77 14.20
N VAL A 54 1.93 0.48 14.17
CA VAL A 54 2.27 1.43 13.10
C VAL A 54 2.85 2.68 13.72
N GLY A 55 3.99 3.13 13.22
CA GLY A 55 4.62 4.39 13.60
C GLY A 55 4.02 5.58 12.87
N GLY A 56 4.77 6.65 12.74
CA GLY A 56 4.40 7.81 11.92
C GLY A 56 4.43 7.51 10.43
N PRO A 57 4.02 8.48 9.57
CA PRO A 57 4.12 8.35 8.13
C PRO A 57 5.56 8.16 7.67
N ILE A 58 5.78 7.28 6.72
CA ILE A 58 7.09 7.02 6.12
C ILE A 58 7.26 7.73 4.77
N ALA A 59 6.16 8.02 4.08
CA ALA A 59 6.17 8.77 2.84
C ALA A 59 4.83 9.45 2.56
N LEU A 60 4.90 10.49 1.73
CA LEU A 60 3.75 11.16 1.13
C LEU A 60 3.94 11.22 -0.39
N ALA A 61 2.85 11.10 -1.13
CA ALA A 61 2.85 11.23 -2.58
C ALA A 61 1.56 11.89 -3.06
N ASP A 62 1.65 12.68 -4.12
CA ASP A 62 0.50 13.12 -4.88
C ASP A 62 0.25 12.18 -6.07
N SER A 63 -0.99 11.79 -6.29
CA SER A 63 -1.43 11.11 -7.51
C SER A 63 -2.41 12.02 -8.24
N ILE A 64 -1.93 12.66 -9.30
CA ILE A 64 -2.70 13.64 -10.06
C ILE A 64 -2.96 13.07 -11.45
N SER A 65 -4.22 12.79 -11.76
CA SER A 65 -4.58 12.32 -13.09
C SER A 65 -4.37 13.43 -14.13
N PRO A 66 -3.84 13.10 -15.32
CA PRO A 66 -3.67 14.10 -16.36
C PRO A 66 -5.02 14.61 -16.86
N GLY A 67 -5.06 15.90 -17.25
CA GLY A 67 -6.22 16.57 -17.81
C GLY A 67 -7.06 17.33 -16.78
N SER A 68 -8.01 18.09 -17.30
CA SER A 68 -8.90 18.96 -16.54
C SER A 68 -10.37 18.57 -16.62
N SER A 69 -10.65 17.29 -16.85
CA SER A 69 -12.03 16.81 -16.91
C SER A 69 -12.65 16.73 -15.50
N PRO A 70 -13.97 16.75 -15.36
CA PRO A 70 -14.63 16.51 -14.07
C PRO A 70 -14.30 15.15 -13.44
N ALA A 71 -13.78 14.22 -14.23
CA ALA A 71 -13.32 12.90 -13.77
C ALA A 71 -11.85 12.90 -13.31
N SER A 72 -11.12 14.02 -13.46
CA SER A 72 -9.75 14.14 -12.98
C SER A 72 -9.70 14.02 -11.45
N LYS A 73 -8.72 13.28 -10.96
CA LYS A 73 -8.54 13.01 -9.53
C LYS A 73 -7.20 13.55 -9.06
N HIS A 74 -7.22 14.13 -7.89
CA HIS A 74 -6.02 14.41 -7.11
C HIS A 74 -6.15 13.70 -5.77
N VAL A 75 -5.26 12.78 -5.50
CA VAL A 75 -5.24 12.01 -4.25
C VAL A 75 -3.89 12.23 -3.58
N VAL A 76 -3.92 12.67 -2.33
CA VAL A 76 -2.73 12.69 -1.47
C VAL A 76 -2.66 11.35 -0.75
N GLN A 77 -1.57 10.64 -0.95
CA GLN A 77 -1.31 9.37 -0.29
C GLN A 77 -0.38 9.58 0.88
N ILE A 78 -0.75 9.04 2.02
CA ILE A 78 0.04 9.04 3.25
C ILE A 78 0.36 7.59 3.55
N ILE A 79 1.63 7.21 3.46
CA ILE A 79 2.09 5.83 3.59
C ILE A 79 2.67 5.60 4.97
N PHE A 80 2.15 4.57 5.63
CA PHE A 80 2.66 4.04 6.90
C PHE A 80 3.31 2.68 6.67
N ALA A 81 4.19 2.26 7.59
CA ALA A 81 4.78 0.93 7.58
C ALA A 81 4.31 0.11 8.77
N GLY A 82 4.01 -1.15 8.53
CA GLY A 82 3.75 -2.16 9.55
C GLY A 82 4.55 -3.42 9.27
N ASP A 83 4.98 -4.12 10.31
CA ASP A 83 5.76 -5.34 10.22
C ASP A 83 4.95 -6.54 10.73
N LEU A 84 4.83 -7.55 9.89
CA LEU A 84 4.14 -8.81 10.17
C LEU A 84 5.12 -9.95 10.48
N SER A 85 6.41 -9.68 10.66
CA SER A 85 7.46 -10.71 10.77
C SER A 85 7.31 -11.61 11.99
N GLU A 86 6.61 -11.15 13.05
CA GLU A 86 6.29 -11.95 14.23
C GLU A 86 5.13 -12.93 14.00
N HIS A 87 4.33 -12.73 12.94
CA HIS A 87 3.28 -13.66 12.58
C HIS A 87 3.85 -14.92 11.94
N SER A 88 3.21 -16.04 12.18
CA SER A 88 3.58 -17.33 11.56
C SER A 88 3.29 -17.33 10.06
N LEU A 89 3.93 -18.24 9.33
CA LEU A 89 3.64 -18.46 7.91
C LEU A 89 2.17 -18.80 7.68
N GLU A 90 1.57 -19.56 8.60
CA GLU A 90 0.16 -19.98 8.51
C GLU A 90 -0.79 -18.78 8.64
N GLU A 91 -0.53 -17.88 9.60
CA GLU A 91 -1.30 -16.63 9.75
C GLU A 91 -1.17 -15.73 8.52
N VAL A 92 0.04 -15.60 7.99
CA VAL A 92 0.32 -14.76 6.83
C VAL A 92 -0.18 -15.39 5.53
N ALA A 93 -0.21 -16.71 5.41
CA ALA A 93 -0.77 -17.42 4.25
C ALA A 93 -2.27 -17.11 4.04
N SER A 94 -3.00 -16.77 5.10
CA SER A 94 -4.39 -16.33 4.99
C SER A 94 -4.52 -14.94 4.36
N ILE A 95 -3.45 -14.15 4.40
CA ILE A 95 -3.37 -12.80 3.82
C ILE A 95 -2.83 -12.87 2.39
N ASP A 96 -1.85 -13.76 2.15
CA ASP A 96 -1.31 -14.03 0.81
C ASP A 96 -2.29 -14.92 0.04
N ASP A 97 -3.40 -14.34 -0.35
CA ASP A 97 -4.51 -15.04 -1.00
C ASP A 97 -4.70 -14.51 -2.42
N ALA A 98 -4.18 -15.24 -3.40
CA ALA A 98 -4.32 -14.91 -4.81
C ALA A 98 -5.79 -14.86 -5.27
N VAL A 99 -6.68 -15.61 -4.63
CA VAL A 99 -8.12 -15.60 -4.94
C VAL A 99 -8.76 -14.28 -4.53
N ARG A 100 -8.34 -13.73 -3.39
CA ARG A 100 -8.77 -12.41 -2.92
C ARG A 100 -8.01 -11.25 -3.54
N GLY A 101 -6.98 -11.55 -4.34
CA GLY A 101 -6.16 -10.55 -4.99
C GLY A 101 -5.11 -9.89 -4.10
N HIS A 102 -4.61 -10.60 -3.07
CA HIS A 102 -3.49 -10.16 -2.26
C HIS A 102 -2.26 -11.03 -2.53
N ARG A 103 -1.07 -10.42 -2.52
CA ARG A 103 0.17 -11.18 -2.72
C ARG A 103 1.34 -10.51 -2.01
N LEU A 104 2.20 -11.35 -1.42
CA LEU A 104 3.50 -10.96 -0.88
C LEU A 104 4.56 -11.03 -1.99
N PHE A 105 5.18 -9.90 -2.27
CA PHE A 105 6.24 -9.77 -3.27
C PHE A 105 7.60 -9.67 -2.60
N ALA A 106 8.56 -10.43 -3.07
CA ALA A 106 9.96 -10.14 -2.79
C ALA A 106 10.34 -8.80 -3.47
N PRO A 107 11.27 -8.02 -2.89
CA PRO A 107 11.64 -6.72 -3.46
C PRO A 107 12.05 -6.79 -4.95
N GLU A 108 12.69 -7.88 -5.36
CA GLU A 108 13.13 -8.10 -6.75
C GLU A 108 11.95 -8.23 -7.72
N GLU A 109 10.86 -8.86 -7.29
CA GLU A 109 9.66 -9.07 -8.10
C GLU A 109 8.92 -7.77 -8.42
N LEU A 110 9.12 -6.72 -7.62
CA LEU A 110 8.48 -5.42 -7.83
C LEU A 110 8.93 -4.70 -9.11
N ALA A 111 10.06 -5.10 -9.70
CA ALA A 111 10.51 -4.56 -10.96
C ALA A 111 9.62 -4.96 -12.15
N ASP A 112 8.95 -6.11 -12.05
CA ASP A 112 8.20 -6.73 -13.12
C ASP A 112 6.68 -6.50 -13.02
N VAL A 113 6.23 -5.74 -12.01
CA VAL A 113 4.82 -5.47 -11.79
C VAL A 113 4.51 -3.97 -11.83
N VAL A 114 3.29 -3.65 -12.25
CA VAL A 114 2.81 -2.27 -12.26
C VAL A 114 2.23 -1.96 -10.88
N VAL A 115 2.86 -1.04 -10.16
CA VAL A 115 2.37 -0.53 -8.87
C VAL A 115 1.80 0.87 -9.06
N HIS A 116 0.65 1.15 -8.48
CA HIS A 116 0.04 2.47 -8.50
C HIS A 116 -0.06 3.06 -7.08
N PRO A 117 0.41 4.29 -6.83
CA PRO A 117 1.29 5.08 -7.70
C PRO A 117 2.63 4.37 -7.93
N PRO A 118 3.43 4.78 -8.94
CA PRO A 118 4.69 4.11 -9.30
C PRO A 118 5.78 4.37 -8.25
N ILE A 119 5.71 3.66 -7.14
CA ILE A 119 6.59 3.78 -5.96
C ILE A 119 7.49 2.55 -5.75
N GLN A 120 7.65 1.70 -6.77
CA GLN A 120 8.42 0.45 -6.65
C GLN A 120 9.82 0.68 -6.11
N HIS A 121 10.48 1.76 -6.55
CA HIS A 121 11.82 2.08 -6.04
C HIS A 121 11.80 2.34 -4.54
N PHE A 122 10.88 3.17 -4.06
CA PHE A 122 10.71 3.44 -2.63
C PHE A 122 10.41 2.16 -1.85
N LEU A 123 9.48 1.32 -2.32
CA LEU A 123 9.13 0.06 -1.65
C LEU A 123 10.32 -0.89 -1.50
N ARG A 124 11.23 -0.88 -2.47
CA ARG A 124 12.42 -1.74 -2.48
C ARG A 124 13.57 -1.24 -1.61
N THR A 125 13.66 0.06 -1.40
CA THR A 125 14.83 0.70 -0.78
C THR A 125 14.58 1.25 0.61
N TRP A 126 13.32 1.41 1.02
CA TRP A 126 12.99 1.92 2.34
C TRP A 126 13.40 0.95 3.45
N GLU A 127 14.03 1.49 4.49
CA GLU A 127 14.39 0.75 5.70
C GLU A 127 13.82 1.42 6.95
N PRO A 128 13.54 0.63 8.02
CA PRO A 128 13.13 1.19 9.31
C PRO A 128 14.15 2.20 9.84
N GLY A 129 13.66 3.38 10.21
CA GLY A 129 14.51 4.49 10.67
C GLY A 129 14.82 5.53 9.60
N ASP A 130 14.49 5.27 8.33
CA ASP A 130 14.59 6.28 7.29
C ASP A 130 13.67 7.46 7.60
N PRO A 131 14.07 8.69 7.24
CA PRO A 131 13.22 9.86 7.42
C PRO A 131 11.99 9.78 6.50
N THR A 132 10.88 10.42 6.94
CA THR A 132 9.70 10.59 6.10
C THR A 132 10.04 11.37 4.85
N VAL A 133 9.64 10.89 3.68
CA VAL A 133 9.97 11.47 2.39
C VAL A 133 8.73 11.88 1.60
N TYR A 134 8.83 12.99 0.87
CA TYR A 134 7.85 13.34 -0.15
C TYR A 134 8.29 12.79 -1.51
N LEU A 135 7.50 11.91 -2.08
CA LEU A 135 7.81 11.20 -3.33
C LEU A 135 7.43 11.99 -4.60
N GLY A 136 6.81 13.15 -4.42
CA GLY A 136 6.38 14.01 -5.52
C GLY A 136 5.03 13.63 -6.11
N SER A 137 4.76 14.17 -7.29
CA SER A 137 3.54 13.92 -8.05
C SER A 137 3.75 12.72 -8.98
N LEU A 138 2.98 11.67 -8.75
CA LEU A 138 3.13 10.37 -9.41
C LEU A 138 1.81 9.98 -10.08
N TRP A 139 1.88 9.54 -11.33
CA TRP A 139 0.73 9.01 -12.06
C TRP A 139 1.15 7.94 -13.06
N ILE A 140 0.33 6.91 -13.21
CA ILE A 140 0.44 5.95 -14.30
C ILE A 140 -0.65 6.27 -15.33
N PRO A 141 -0.29 6.42 -16.60
CA PRO A 141 -1.27 6.67 -17.68
C PRO A 141 -2.30 5.55 -17.81
#